data_f976994e6fe0e022cc50852ab4c14f2c
#
_entry.id   f976994e6fe0e022cc50852ab4c14f2c
#
_cell.length_a   1.000
_cell.length_b   1.000
_cell.length_c   1.000
_cell.angle_alpha   90.00
_cell.angle_beta   90.00
_cell.angle_gamma   90.00
#
_symmetry.space_group_name_H-M   'P 1'
#
loop_
_entity.id
_entity.type
_entity.pdbx_description
1 polymer ?
#
loop_
_entity_poly.entity_id
_entity_poly.type
_entity_poly.pdbx_seq_one_letter_code
_entity_poly.pdbx_strand_id
1 'polypeptide(L)'
;MIAASFIGLSLDPPLVGVSIQDTSTTWPRLREADSIGISALAAEHAGIIRQLAGPADKRFDGVSWTADGTAVLIDGSTATFTTRLVEEITTGDHTLAVLEVLDAASHAEQTPLVFHNSEFRPAFR
;
A
#
# COMPACT_ATOMS: atom_id res chain seq x y z
N MET A 1 0.12 7.09 -1.15
CA MET A 1 1.59 6.99 -1.19
C MET A 1 2.01 5.61 -1.71
N ILE A 2 3.18 5.53 -2.26
CA ILE A 2 3.76 4.26 -2.73
C ILE A 2 4.78 3.79 -1.71
N ALA A 3 4.71 2.51 -1.35
CA ALA A 3 5.71 1.87 -0.50
C ALA A 3 6.24 0.63 -1.23
N ALA A 4 7.57 0.43 -1.19
CA ALA A 4 8.21 -0.72 -1.82
C ALA A 4 8.34 -1.91 -0.87
N SER A 5 8.14 -1.70 0.42
CA SER A 5 8.30 -2.72 1.47
C SER A 5 6.98 -3.04 2.13
N PHE A 6 6.57 -4.29 2.03
CA PHE A 6 5.37 -4.81 2.66
C PHE A 6 5.64 -6.25 3.08
N ILE A 7 5.52 -6.54 4.36
CA ILE A 7 5.85 -7.87 4.90
C ILE A 7 4.76 -8.36 5.85
N GLY A 8 4.57 -9.68 5.86
CA GLY A 8 3.77 -10.32 6.89
C GLY A 8 4.55 -10.42 8.20
N LEU A 9 3.92 -10.09 9.30
CA LEU A 9 4.53 -10.11 10.63
C LEU A 9 3.93 -11.17 11.55
N SER A 10 2.62 -11.39 11.46
CA SER A 10 1.91 -12.30 12.37
C SER A 10 0.65 -12.83 11.69
N LEU A 11 0.25 -14.06 12.05
CA LEU A 11 -0.99 -14.66 11.60
C LEU A 11 -2.13 -14.46 12.60
N ASP A 12 -1.81 -14.47 13.88
CA ASP A 12 -2.82 -14.34 14.94
C ASP A 12 -2.26 -13.51 16.10
N PRO A 13 -2.61 -12.22 16.22
CA PRO A 13 -3.45 -11.47 15.28
C PRO A 13 -2.77 -11.28 13.92
N PRO A 14 -3.57 -11.03 12.84
CA PRO A 14 -3.00 -10.84 11.50
C PRO A 14 -2.37 -9.45 11.38
N LEU A 15 -1.05 -9.41 11.39
CA LEU A 15 -0.26 -8.17 11.33
C LEU A 15 0.61 -8.14 10.08
N VAL A 16 0.71 -6.97 9.49
CA VAL A 16 1.61 -6.68 8.38
C VAL A 16 2.47 -5.47 8.71
N GLY A 17 3.62 -5.36 8.09
CA GLY A 17 4.54 -4.25 8.28
C GLY A 17 4.79 -3.50 6.98
N VAL A 18 4.84 -2.17 7.07
CA VAL A 18 5.21 -1.29 5.97
C VAL A 18 6.31 -0.36 6.45
N SER A 19 7.44 -0.34 5.74
CA SER A 19 8.55 0.55 6.05
C SER A 19 8.36 1.87 5.33
N ILE A 20 8.35 2.97 6.08
CA ILE A 20 8.04 4.29 5.57
C ILE A 20 9.20 5.23 5.88
N GLN A 21 9.68 5.95 4.85
CA GLN A 21 10.75 6.93 5.04
C GLN A 21 10.28 8.07 5.94
N ASP A 22 11.15 8.51 6.84
CA ASP A 22 10.84 9.62 7.76
C ASP A 22 10.62 10.94 7.02
N THR A 23 11.07 11.04 5.78
CA THR A 23 10.85 12.20 4.90
C THR A 23 9.47 12.23 4.24
N SER A 24 8.65 11.19 4.43
CA SER A 24 7.31 11.13 3.83
C SER A 24 6.45 12.31 4.32
N THR A 25 5.85 13.04 3.38
CA THR A 25 4.91 14.11 3.69
C THR A 25 3.47 13.61 3.78
N THR A 26 3.22 12.38 3.31
CA THR A 26 1.88 11.76 3.30
C THR A 26 1.60 11.00 4.59
N TRP A 27 2.59 10.29 5.11
CA TRP A 27 2.40 9.45 6.28
C TRP A 27 1.84 10.19 7.50
N PRO A 28 2.29 11.42 7.85
CA PRO A 28 1.74 12.14 8.99
C PRO A 28 0.22 12.34 8.95
N ARG A 29 -0.35 12.39 7.74
CA ARG A 29 -1.80 12.48 7.56
C ARG A 29 -2.44 11.09 7.56
N LEU A 30 -1.83 10.15 6.87
CA LEU A 30 -2.38 8.81 6.70
C LEU A 30 -2.48 8.07 8.04
N ARG A 31 -1.50 8.25 8.92
CA ARG A 31 -1.47 7.61 10.23
C ARG A 31 -2.62 8.02 11.14
N GLU A 32 -3.28 9.14 10.87
CA GLU A 32 -4.42 9.61 11.64
C GLU A 32 -5.75 8.99 11.19
N ALA A 33 -5.77 8.26 10.09
CA ALA A 33 -7.00 7.65 9.59
C ALA A 33 -7.41 6.45 10.45
N ASP A 34 -8.72 6.26 10.64
CA ASP A 34 -9.27 5.13 11.40
C ASP A 34 -8.94 3.79 10.75
N SER A 35 -8.94 3.74 9.42
CA SER A 35 -8.51 2.58 8.65
C SER A 35 -7.67 3.03 7.46
N ILE A 36 -6.72 2.16 7.08
CA ILE A 36 -5.75 2.43 6.02
C ILE A 36 -5.84 1.31 5.00
N GLY A 37 -6.03 1.68 3.73
CA GLY A 37 -6.05 0.72 2.63
C GLY A 37 -4.65 0.43 2.11
N ILE A 38 -4.39 -0.83 1.84
CA ILE A 38 -3.17 -1.29 1.18
C ILE A 38 -3.57 -2.05 -0.07
N SER A 39 -2.99 -1.67 -1.19
CA SER A 39 -3.25 -2.31 -2.48
C SER A 39 -1.94 -2.84 -3.05
N ALA A 40 -1.87 -4.15 -3.25
CA ALA A 40 -0.76 -4.79 -3.96
C ALA A 40 -1.06 -4.67 -5.45
N LEU A 41 -0.36 -3.76 -6.12
CA LEU A 41 -0.69 -3.36 -7.48
C LEU A 41 -0.46 -4.48 -8.49
N ALA A 42 -1.28 -4.52 -9.53
CA ALA A 42 -1.16 -5.42 -10.66
C ALA A 42 -0.34 -4.78 -11.79
N ALA A 43 0.09 -5.59 -12.75
CA ALA A 43 0.86 -5.13 -13.91
C ALA A 43 0.17 -3.99 -14.67
N GLU A 44 -1.17 -4.01 -14.74
CA GLU A 44 -1.94 -2.95 -15.41
C GLU A 44 -1.79 -1.58 -14.76
N HIS A 45 -1.33 -1.52 -13.51
CA HIS A 45 -1.12 -0.26 -12.78
C HIS A 45 0.24 0.39 -13.04
N ALA A 46 1.10 -0.23 -13.85
CA ALA A 46 2.46 0.28 -14.09
C ALA A 46 2.46 1.72 -14.61
N GLY A 47 1.46 2.09 -15.41
CA GLY A 47 1.36 3.43 -15.98
C GLY A 47 0.95 4.53 -15.00
N ILE A 48 0.44 4.19 -13.81
CA ILE A 48 -0.05 5.17 -12.84
C ILE A 48 0.84 5.32 -11.61
N ILE A 49 1.97 4.62 -11.56
CA ILE A 49 2.85 4.64 -10.37
C ILE A 49 3.34 6.05 -10.05
N ARG A 50 3.80 6.80 -11.05
CA ARG A 50 4.28 8.16 -10.84
C ARG A 50 3.17 9.08 -10.32
N GLN A 51 1.96 8.91 -10.83
CA GLN A 51 0.82 9.68 -10.39
C GLN A 51 0.49 9.38 -8.93
N LEU A 52 0.49 8.12 -8.53
CA LEU A 52 0.21 7.71 -7.15
C LEU A 52 1.28 8.19 -6.17
N ALA A 53 2.51 8.38 -6.64
CA ALA A 53 3.62 8.91 -5.84
C ALA A 53 3.76 10.43 -5.95
N GLY A 54 3.01 11.08 -6.82
CA GLY A 54 3.09 12.50 -7.11
C GLY A 54 2.29 13.39 -6.16
N PRO A 55 1.90 14.61 -6.61
CA PRO A 55 1.11 15.53 -5.80
C PRO A 55 -0.19 14.91 -5.31
N ALA A 56 -0.49 15.11 -4.03
CA ALA A 56 -1.62 14.43 -3.36
C ALA A 56 -2.97 14.71 -4.03
N ASP A 57 -3.18 15.91 -4.53
CA ASP A 57 -4.45 16.33 -5.15
C ASP A 57 -4.72 15.67 -6.51
N LYS A 58 -3.70 15.04 -7.11
CA LYS A 58 -3.79 14.43 -8.44
C LYS A 58 -3.59 12.92 -8.45
N ARG A 59 -3.32 12.32 -7.28
CA ARG A 59 -2.94 10.89 -7.22
C ARG A 59 -4.00 9.96 -7.77
N PHE A 60 -5.28 10.27 -7.57
CA PHE A 60 -6.39 9.41 -7.96
C PHE A 60 -7.14 9.87 -9.19
N ASP A 61 -6.65 10.88 -9.91
CA ASP A 61 -7.27 11.33 -11.15
C ASP A 61 -7.30 10.18 -12.17
N GLY A 62 -8.51 9.79 -12.59
CA GLY A 62 -8.69 8.69 -13.53
C GLY A 62 -8.40 7.29 -12.98
N VAL A 63 -8.08 7.18 -11.69
CA VAL A 63 -7.82 5.89 -11.04
C VAL A 63 -9.13 5.36 -10.46
N SER A 64 -9.45 4.10 -10.78
CA SER A 64 -10.61 3.43 -10.20
C SER A 64 -10.26 2.92 -8.80
N TRP A 65 -11.08 3.27 -7.81
CA TRP A 65 -10.86 2.88 -6.43
C TRP A 65 -12.18 2.69 -5.69
N THR A 66 -12.10 1.96 -4.59
CA THR A 66 -13.25 1.67 -3.72
C THR A 66 -12.87 2.04 -2.29
N ALA A 67 -13.82 2.63 -1.55
CA ALA A 67 -13.61 2.96 -0.14
C ALA A 67 -14.16 1.87 0.76
N ASP A 68 -13.44 1.59 1.85
CA ASP A 68 -13.90 0.78 2.97
C ASP A 68 -13.62 1.57 4.25
N GLY A 69 -14.64 2.28 4.75
CA GLY A 69 -14.44 3.30 5.78
C GLY A 69 -13.54 4.42 5.25
N THR A 70 -12.45 4.72 5.96
CA THR A 70 -11.43 5.68 5.50
C THR A 70 -10.36 5.02 4.62
N ALA A 71 -10.37 3.70 4.50
CA ALA A 71 -9.43 2.99 3.65
C ALA A 71 -9.78 3.16 2.17
N VAL A 72 -8.77 3.42 1.34
CA VAL A 72 -8.91 3.51 -0.11
C VAL A 72 -8.20 2.31 -0.73
N LEU A 73 -8.92 1.56 -1.56
CA LEU A 73 -8.44 0.35 -2.21
C LEU A 73 -8.47 0.57 -3.72
N ILE A 74 -7.35 0.28 -4.39
CA ILE A 74 -7.24 0.47 -5.84
C ILE A 74 -7.82 -0.76 -6.54
N ASP A 75 -8.81 -0.53 -7.41
CA ASP A 75 -9.46 -1.60 -8.15
C ASP A 75 -8.50 -2.27 -9.11
N GLY A 76 -8.67 -3.57 -9.31
CA GLY A 76 -7.81 -4.37 -10.18
C GLY A 76 -6.50 -4.82 -9.56
N SER A 77 -6.26 -4.54 -8.27
CA SER A 77 -5.07 -4.97 -7.55
C SER A 77 -5.03 -6.50 -7.37
N THR A 78 -3.83 -7.07 -7.20
CA THR A 78 -3.68 -8.50 -6.94
C THR A 78 -4.21 -8.89 -5.57
N ALA A 79 -4.08 -7.99 -4.61
CA ALA A 79 -4.64 -8.13 -3.26
C ALA A 79 -4.89 -6.75 -2.68
N THR A 80 -5.90 -6.67 -1.84
CA THR A 80 -6.22 -5.44 -1.09
C THR A 80 -6.43 -5.78 0.36
N PHE A 81 -6.05 -4.84 1.24
CA PHE A 81 -6.17 -5.00 2.68
C PHE A 81 -6.75 -3.74 3.29
N THR A 82 -7.75 -3.90 4.13
CA THR A 82 -8.21 -2.84 5.02
C THR A 82 -7.55 -3.07 6.37
N THR A 83 -6.83 -2.09 6.87
CA THR A 83 -6.00 -2.23 8.06
C THR A 83 -6.23 -1.09 9.04
N ARG A 84 -5.73 -1.27 10.27
CA ARG A 84 -5.60 -0.18 11.24
C ARG A 84 -4.20 -0.16 11.81
N LEU A 85 -3.68 1.03 12.06
CA LEU A 85 -2.37 1.21 12.66
C LEU A 85 -2.38 0.75 14.12
N VAL A 86 -1.44 -0.12 14.47
CA VAL A 86 -1.29 -0.66 15.83
C VAL A 86 -0.08 -0.07 16.53
N GLU A 87 1.04 0.03 15.81
CA GLU A 87 2.31 0.44 16.40
C GLU A 87 3.22 1.05 15.33
N GLU A 88 4.10 1.93 15.73
CA GLU A 88 5.16 2.48 14.88
C GLU A 88 6.50 2.26 15.57
N ILE A 89 7.48 1.73 14.83
CA ILE A 89 8.81 1.42 15.35
C ILE A 89 9.84 2.17 14.52
N THR A 90 10.67 2.98 15.19
CA THR A 90 11.77 3.68 14.53
C THR A 90 12.85 2.70 14.12
N THR A 91 13.23 2.72 12.84
CA THR A 91 14.25 1.85 12.27
C THR A 91 15.20 2.69 11.41
N GLY A 92 16.15 3.39 12.07
CA GLY A 92 17.05 4.32 11.38
C GLY A 92 16.31 5.52 10.81
N ASP A 93 16.40 5.73 9.49
CA ASP A 93 15.73 6.81 8.77
C ASP A 93 14.33 6.41 8.26
N HIS A 94 13.82 5.29 8.74
CA HIS A 94 12.49 4.77 8.41
C HIS A 94 11.69 4.53 9.69
N THR A 95 10.38 4.45 9.52
CA THR A 95 9.45 3.98 10.54
C THR A 95 8.78 2.72 10.03
N LEU A 96 8.81 1.66 10.82
CA LEU A 96 8.05 0.45 10.54
C LEU A 96 6.65 0.65 11.11
N ALA A 97 5.65 0.79 10.23
CA ALA A 97 4.26 0.80 10.62
C ALA A 97 3.75 -0.63 10.75
N VAL A 98 3.26 -0.99 11.94
CA VAL A 98 2.64 -2.29 12.20
C VAL A 98 1.14 -2.11 12.10
N LEU A 99 0.51 -2.83 11.19
CA LEU A 99 -0.89 -2.69 10.84
C LEU A 99 -1.61 -4.01 11.05
N GLU A 100 -2.77 -3.94 11.71
CA GLU A 100 -3.64 -5.12 11.83
C GLU A 100 -4.56 -5.20 10.62
N VAL A 101 -4.63 -6.38 10.01
CA VAL A 101 -5.51 -6.63 8.86
C VAL A 101 -6.92 -6.87 9.38
N LEU A 102 -7.87 -6.02 8.99
CA LEU A 102 -9.28 -6.12 9.34
C LEU A 102 -10.07 -6.88 8.28
N ASP A 103 -9.67 -6.72 7.01
CA ASP A 103 -10.29 -7.39 5.88
C ASP A 103 -9.27 -7.51 4.75
N ALA A 104 -9.41 -8.55 3.93
CA ALA A 104 -8.49 -8.79 2.83
C ALA A 104 -9.23 -9.45 1.66
N ALA A 105 -8.81 -9.09 0.44
CA ALA A 105 -9.28 -9.71 -0.78
C ALA A 105 -8.08 -10.03 -1.67
N SER A 106 -8.14 -11.17 -2.36
CA SER A 106 -7.09 -11.63 -3.26
C SER A 106 -7.66 -11.89 -4.64
N HIS A 107 -6.93 -11.48 -5.67
CA HIS A 107 -7.29 -11.64 -7.07
C HIS A 107 -6.13 -12.33 -7.79
N ALA A 108 -6.08 -13.66 -7.65
CA ALA A 108 -4.97 -14.48 -8.15
C ALA A 108 -4.80 -14.43 -9.67
N GLU A 109 -5.86 -14.03 -10.41
CA GLU A 109 -5.82 -13.88 -11.86
C GLU A 109 -5.01 -12.66 -12.34
N GLN A 110 -4.72 -11.73 -11.45
CA GLN A 110 -3.93 -10.55 -11.79
C GLN A 110 -2.44 -10.85 -11.68
N THR A 111 -1.65 -10.29 -12.61
CA THR A 111 -0.19 -10.39 -12.56
C THR A 111 0.36 -9.34 -11.60
N PRO A 112 1.14 -9.72 -10.57
CA PRO A 112 1.71 -8.74 -9.64
C PRO A 112 2.67 -7.77 -10.31
N LEU A 113 2.73 -6.54 -9.78
CA LEU A 113 3.69 -5.52 -10.15
C LEU A 113 4.86 -5.57 -9.15
N VAL A 114 6.08 -5.73 -9.65
CA VAL A 114 7.28 -5.91 -8.82
C VAL A 114 8.24 -4.75 -9.05
N PHE A 115 8.80 -4.20 -7.96
CA PHE A 115 9.87 -3.21 -8.00
C PHE A 115 11.21 -3.95 -8.11
N HIS A 116 11.88 -3.77 -9.26
CA HIS A 116 13.13 -4.44 -9.55
C HIS A 116 14.05 -3.51 -10.34
N ASN A 117 15.31 -3.38 -9.93
CA ASN A 117 16.29 -2.48 -10.56
C ASN A 117 15.75 -1.04 -10.73
N SER A 118 15.13 -0.51 -9.69
CA SER A 118 14.50 0.83 -9.68
C SER A 118 13.38 1.00 -10.70
N GLU A 119 12.80 -0.09 -11.18
CA GLU A 119 11.67 -0.10 -12.11
C GLU A 119 10.55 -1.00 -11.58
N PHE A 120 9.31 -0.63 -11.88
CA PHE A 120 8.16 -1.48 -11.62
C PHE A 120 7.88 -2.34 -12.84
N ARG A 121 7.81 -3.65 -12.65
CA ARG A 121 7.65 -4.64 -13.72
C ARG A 121 6.59 -5.67 -13.35
N PRO A 122 5.93 -6.30 -14.35
CA PRO A 122 5.14 -7.50 -14.09
C PRO A 122 6.03 -8.60 -13.52
N ALA A 123 5.49 -9.38 -12.55
CA ALA A 123 6.21 -10.51 -11.97
C ALA A 123 6.46 -11.63 -12.99
N PHE A 124 5.55 -11.75 -13.95
CA PHE A 124 5.63 -12.77 -15.02
C PHE A 124 5.62 -12.10 -16.38
N ARG A 125 6.32 -12.71 -17.31
CA ARG A 125 6.43 -12.20 -18.67
C ARG A 125 5.82 -13.15 -19.66
#